data_2ccb75b85f823956dcdd1e37ed5249cc
#
_entry.id   2ccb75b85f823956dcdd1e37ed5249cc
#
_cell.length_a   1.000
_cell.length_b   1.000
_cell.length_c   1.000
_cell.angle_alpha   90.00
_cell.angle_beta   90.00
_cell.angle_gamma   90.00
#
_symmetry.space_group_name_H-M   'P 1'
#
loop_
_entity.id
_entity.type
_entity.pdbx_description
1 polymer ?
#
loop_
_entity_poly.entity_id
_entity_poly.type
_entity_poly.pdbx_seq_one_letter_code
_entity_poly.pdbx_strand_id
1 'polypeptide(L)'
;MRIGLAGIFVDDQDRAERFYTEVLGLQVKTNAAYGPGERWLTVMSPEEPDGVELVLHLTDEPARAFRRASRELGRPVFSLRTDDCQRDADRLKAKGVGFVREPARMPYGGMDAVFDDTCGNLVNLHQD
;
A
#
# COMPACT_ATOMS: atom_id res chain seq x y z
N MET A 1 4.86 24.12 5.02
CA MET A 1 3.90 23.00 5.11
C MET A 1 4.43 21.81 4.33
N ARG A 2 4.17 20.59 4.81
CA ARG A 2 4.56 19.33 4.14
C ARG A 2 3.49 18.27 4.41
N ILE A 3 3.40 17.29 3.54
CA ILE A 3 2.51 16.15 3.77
C ILE A 3 3.12 15.30 4.88
N GLY A 4 2.42 15.15 5.99
CA GLY A 4 2.88 14.34 7.13
C GLY A 4 2.24 12.96 7.17
N LEU A 5 0.96 12.88 6.82
CA LEU A 5 0.18 11.65 6.85
C LEU A 5 -0.58 11.49 5.54
N ALA A 6 -0.67 10.26 5.07
CA ALA A 6 -1.64 9.83 4.05
C ALA A 6 -2.32 8.57 4.59
N GLY A 7 -3.52 8.27 4.14
CA GLY A 7 -4.25 7.13 4.70
C GLY A 7 -4.87 6.25 3.63
N ILE A 8 -4.96 4.97 3.94
CA ILE A 8 -5.74 3.99 3.21
C ILE A 8 -6.63 3.24 4.19
N PHE A 9 -7.66 2.60 3.67
CA PHE A 9 -8.55 1.75 4.46
C PHE A 9 -8.23 0.28 4.18
N VAL A 10 -8.23 -0.53 5.23
CA VAL A 10 -7.94 -1.96 5.16
C VAL A 10 -9.05 -2.77 5.84
N ASP A 11 -9.28 -3.98 5.36
CA ASP A 11 -10.33 -4.84 5.91
C ASP A 11 -9.97 -5.42 7.29
N ASP A 12 -8.68 -5.62 7.53
CA ASP A 12 -8.13 -6.23 8.74
C ASP A 12 -6.77 -5.58 9.04
N GLN A 13 -6.66 -4.90 10.17
CA GLN A 13 -5.44 -4.17 10.53
C GLN A 13 -4.27 -5.11 10.86
N ASP A 14 -4.51 -6.27 11.47
CA ASP A 14 -3.45 -7.23 11.76
C ASP A 14 -2.87 -7.82 10.47
N ARG A 15 -3.73 -8.16 9.52
CA ARG A 15 -3.31 -8.62 8.20
C ARG A 15 -2.55 -7.55 7.43
N ALA A 16 -3.02 -6.31 7.47
CA ALA A 16 -2.37 -5.18 6.85
C ALA A 16 -0.99 -4.92 7.45
N GLU A 17 -0.87 -4.94 8.77
CA GLU A 17 0.42 -4.79 9.44
C GLU A 17 1.42 -5.82 8.94
N ARG A 18 1.06 -7.10 8.89
CA ARG A 18 1.93 -8.16 8.39
C ARG A 18 2.31 -7.95 6.92
N PHE A 19 1.34 -7.63 6.08
CA PHE A 19 1.60 -7.42 4.65
C PHE A 19 2.55 -6.23 4.42
N TYR A 20 2.24 -5.08 5.00
CA TYR A 20 3.03 -3.86 4.78
C TYR A 20 4.41 -3.93 5.41
N THR A 21 4.60 -4.70 6.47
CA THR A 21 5.92 -4.88 7.10
C THR A 21 6.68 -6.07 6.56
N GLU A 22 6.14 -7.28 6.65
CA GLU A 22 6.86 -8.51 6.29
C GLU A 22 7.01 -8.70 4.78
N VAL A 23 6.01 -8.29 4.00
CA VAL A 23 6.03 -8.46 2.54
C VAL A 23 6.65 -7.25 1.85
N LEU A 24 6.18 -6.03 2.17
CA LEU A 24 6.67 -4.80 1.53
C LEU A 24 7.94 -4.24 2.14
N GLY A 25 8.25 -4.58 3.40
CA GLY A 25 9.46 -4.10 4.07
C GLY A 25 9.32 -2.71 4.70
N LEU A 26 8.10 -2.19 4.84
CA LEU A 26 7.86 -0.98 5.61
C LEU A 26 7.98 -1.25 7.11
N GLN A 27 8.06 -0.20 7.91
CA GLN A 27 8.18 -0.31 9.37
C GLN A 27 7.01 0.37 10.05
N VAL A 28 6.49 -0.25 11.12
CA VAL A 28 5.49 0.38 11.99
C VAL A 28 6.13 1.58 12.69
N LYS A 29 5.47 2.73 12.62
CA LYS A 29 5.88 3.92 13.35
C LYS A 29 5.02 4.16 14.57
N THR A 30 3.70 4.06 14.42
CA THR A 30 2.75 4.21 15.53
C THR A 30 1.79 3.03 15.55
N ASN A 31 1.57 2.49 16.74
CA ASN A 31 0.60 1.43 16.97
C ASN A 31 -0.02 1.66 18.35
N ALA A 32 -1.17 2.31 18.38
CA ALA A 32 -1.83 2.72 19.61
C ALA A 32 -3.33 2.38 19.56
N ALA A 33 -3.92 2.10 20.71
CA ALA A 33 -5.36 1.89 20.80
C ALA A 33 -6.12 3.13 20.34
N TYR A 34 -7.16 2.92 19.51
CA TYR A 34 -7.97 3.99 18.93
C TYR A 34 -9.42 3.52 18.82
N GLY A 35 -10.15 3.69 19.90
CA GLY A 35 -11.53 3.22 20.00
C GLY A 35 -11.65 1.68 20.10
N PRO A 36 -12.89 1.15 20.20
CA PRO A 36 -13.13 -0.28 20.31
C PRO A 36 -12.76 -1.02 19.02
N GLY A 37 -11.87 -2.01 19.13
CA GLY A 37 -11.50 -2.88 18.01
C GLY A 37 -10.68 -2.21 16.92
N GLU A 38 -10.20 -0.98 17.12
CA GLU A 38 -9.42 -0.24 16.12
C GLU A 38 -8.12 0.28 16.74
N ARG A 39 -7.08 0.36 15.91
CA ARG A 39 -5.78 0.91 16.28
C ARG A 39 -5.43 2.09 15.40
N TRP A 40 -4.75 3.08 15.96
CA TRP A 40 -4.02 4.07 15.19
C TRP A 40 -2.72 3.40 14.76
N LEU A 41 -2.72 2.89 13.55
CA LEU A 41 -1.63 2.10 12.99
C LEU A 41 -1.04 2.82 11.80
N THR A 42 0.25 3.19 11.89
CA THR A 42 0.97 3.81 10.78
C THR A 42 2.22 3.02 10.42
N VAL A 43 2.56 3.05 9.15
CA VAL A 43 3.81 2.51 8.62
C VAL A 43 4.58 3.61 7.88
N MET A 44 5.88 3.43 7.77
CA MET A 44 6.77 4.37 7.09
C MET A 44 7.81 3.63 6.26
N SER A 45 8.39 4.31 5.30
CA SER A 45 9.54 3.80 4.54
C SER A 45 10.80 3.88 5.41
N PRO A 46 11.53 2.76 5.64
CA PRO A 46 12.76 2.81 6.43
C PRO A 46 13.84 3.68 5.82
N GLU A 47 13.79 3.91 4.51
CA GLU A 47 14.69 4.82 3.79
C GLU A 47 14.38 6.30 4.08
N GLU A 48 13.16 6.62 4.52
CA GLU A 48 12.68 7.97 4.83
C GLU A 48 11.93 7.98 6.17
N PRO A 49 12.59 7.75 7.30
CA PRO A 49 11.91 7.59 8.59
C PRO A 49 11.17 8.85 9.07
N ASP A 50 11.57 10.03 8.58
CA ASP A 50 10.90 11.30 8.84
C ASP A 50 10.00 11.76 7.69
N GLY A 51 9.76 10.88 6.73
CA GLY A 51 8.87 11.14 5.59
C GLY A 51 7.40 10.98 5.92
N VAL A 52 6.60 10.76 4.88
CA VAL A 52 5.16 10.57 5.02
C VAL A 52 4.87 9.24 5.73
N GLU A 53 3.99 9.28 6.74
CA GLU A 53 3.45 8.07 7.34
C GLU A 53 2.18 7.65 6.60
N LEU A 54 2.05 6.37 6.33
CA LEU A 54 0.84 5.78 5.79
C LEU A 54 0.00 5.21 6.92
N VAL A 55 -1.20 5.77 7.11
CA VAL A 55 -2.15 5.29 8.10
C VAL A 55 -2.96 4.14 7.50
N LEU A 56 -3.01 3.02 8.22
CA LEU A 56 -3.80 1.84 7.86
C LEU A 56 -5.10 1.86 8.67
N HIS A 57 -6.11 2.57 8.17
CA HIS A 57 -7.41 2.70 8.84
C HIS A 57 -8.24 1.42 8.70
N LEU A 58 -8.91 1.02 9.78
CA LEU A 58 -9.95 0.01 9.66
C LEU A 58 -11.11 0.55 8.80
N THR A 59 -11.58 -0.26 7.87
CA THR A 59 -12.61 0.15 6.91
C THR A 59 -13.96 0.40 7.57
N ASP A 60 -14.75 1.26 6.95
CA ASP A 60 -16.17 1.49 7.23
C ASP A 60 -16.99 1.31 5.94
N GLU A 61 -18.30 1.48 6.00
CA GLU A 61 -19.16 1.31 4.82
C GLU A 61 -18.84 2.25 3.66
N PRO A 62 -18.66 3.59 3.87
CA PRO A 62 -18.28 4.48 2.78
C PRO A 62 -16.94 4.12 2.14
N ALA A 63 -15.95 3.78 2.96
CA ALA A 63 -14.63 3.39 2.49
C ALA A 63 -14.68 2.06 1.71
N ARG A 64 -15.48 1.11 2.18
CA ARG A 64 -15.65 -0.19 1.51
C ARG A 64 -16.29 -0.01 0.14
N ALA A 65 -17.32 0.81 0.02
CA ALA A 65 -17.97 1.10 -1.25
C ALA A 65 -17.01 1.78 -2.24
N PHE A 66 -16.26 2.76 -1.78
CA PHE A 66 -15.24 3.46 -2.59
C PHE A 66 -14.15 2.52 -3.08
N ARG A 67 -13.63 1.67 -2.20
CA ARG A 67 -12.57 0.71 -2.55
C ARG A 67 -13.05 -0.34 -3.56
N ARG A 68 -14.28 -0.82 -3.40
CA ARG A 68 -14.88 -1.76 -4.35
C ARG A 68 -14.96 -1.14 -5.74
N ALA A 69 -15.49 0.07 -5.85
CA ALA A 69 -15.58 0.79 -7.11
C ALA A 69 -14.20 1.08 -7.72
N SER A 70 -13.25 1.51 -6.92
CA SER A 70 -11.88 1.77 -7.36
C SER A 70 -11.19 0.50 -7.86
N ARG A 71 -11.35 -0.60 -7.14
CA ARG A 71 -10.77 -1.89 -7.50
C ARG A 71 -11.36 -2.43 -8.82
N GLU A 72 -12.66 -2.32 -9.01
CA GLU A 72 -13.32 -2.71 -10.26
C GLU A 72 -12.79 -1.94 -11.47
N LEU A 73 -12.37 -0.70 -11.26
CA LEU A 73 -11.74 0.14 -12.28
C LEU A 73 -10.23 -0.08 -12.41
N GLY A 74 -9.65 -0.97 -11.61
CA GLY A 74 -8.21 -1.21 -11.61
C GLY A 74 -7.38 -0.03 -11.07
N ARG A 75 -7.97 0.82 -10.23
CA ARG A 75 -7.30 2.02 -9.69
C ARG A 75 -6.50 1.71 -8.43
N PRO A 76 -5.19 1.98 -8.44
CA PRO A 76 -4.39 1.95 -7.21
C PRO A 76 -4.81 3.07 -6.25
N VAL A 77 -4.69 2.81 -4.95
CA VAL A 77 -5.00 3.80 -3.90
C VAL A 77 -3.79 4.68 -3.57
N PHE A 78 -2.59 4.18 -3.80
CA PHE A 78 -1.35 4.95 -3.70
C PHE A 78 -0.24 4.28 -4.51
N SER A 79 0.91 4.93 -4.59
CA SER A 79 2.06 4.45 -5.34
C SER A 79 3.30 4.34 -4.43
N LEU A 80 4.01 3.24 -4.54
CA LEU A 80 5.34 3.06 -3.98
C LEU A 80 6.37 3.34 -5.07
N ARG A 81 7.43 4.04 -4.72
CA ARG A 81 8.56 4.26 -5.63
C ARG A 81 9.63 3.21 -5.41
N THR A 82 10.23 2.75 -6.49
CA THR A 82 11.33 1.79 -6.49
C THR A 82 12.38 2.18 -7.53
N ASP A 83 13.62 1.73 -7.30
CA ASP A 83 14.70 1.90 -8.27
C ASP A 83 14.66 0.83 -9.37
N ASP A 84 13.97 -0.30 -9.14
CA ASP A 84 13.87 -1.41 -10.08
C ASP A 84 12.52 -2.12 -9.94
N CYS A 85 11.59 -1.74 -10.79
CA CYS A 85 10.21 -2.23 -10.77
C CYS A 85 10.13 -3.74 -11.07
N GLN A 86 10.91 -4.23 -12.01
CA GLN A 86 10.90 -5.64 -12.38
C GLN A 86 11.46 -6.53 -11.25
N ARG A 87 12.60 -6.14 -10.69
CA ARG A 87 13.22 -6.86 -9.57
C ARG A 87 12.28 -6.96 -8.38
N ASP A 88 11.67 -5.85 -8.00
CA ASP A 88 10.78 -5.82 -6.84
C ASP A 88 9.47 -6.54 -7.11
N ALA A 89 8.92 -6.46 -8.33
CA ALA A 89 7.75 -7.25 -8.71
C ALA A 89 8.04 -8.75 -8.62
N ASP A 90 9.18 -9.20 -9.12
CA ASP A 90 9.59 -10.61 -9.05
C ASP A 90 9.75 -11.07 -7.60
N ARG A 91 10.34 -10.23 -6.75
CA ARG A 91 10.49 -10.51 -5.31
C ARG A 91 9.13 -10.63 -4.62
N LEU A 92 8.20 -9.73 -4.92
CA LEU A 92 6.84 -9.76 -4.35
C LEU A 92 6.07 -11.00 -4.82
N LYS A 93 6.17 -11.36 -6.11
CA LYS A 93 5.55 -12.57 -6.64
C LYS A 93 6.09 -13.83 -5.96
N ALA A 94 7.39 -13.89 -5.68
CA ALA A 94 8.00 -15.00 -4.97
C ALA A 94 7.44 -15.15 -3.54
N LYS A 95 6.91 -14.08 -2.97
CA LYS A 95 6.19 -14.08 -1.68
C LYS A 95 4.69 -14.33 -1.81
N GLY A 96 4.20 -14.62 -3.00
CA GLY A 96 2.80 -14.93 -3.26
C GLY A 96 1.90 -13.73 -3.54
N VAL A 97 2.47 -12.55 -3.78
CA VAL A 97 1.68 -11.35 -4.11
C VAL A 97 1.11 -11.45 -5.52
N GLY A 98 -0.19 -11.23 -5.64
CA GLY A 98 -0.90 -11.19 -6.92
C GLY A 98 -0.75 -9.84 -7.62
N PHE A 99 -0.40 -9.85 -8.91
CA PHE A 99 -0.33 -8.65 -9.73
C PHE A 99 -1.51 -8.60 -10.69
N VAL A 100 -2.19 -7.46 -10.74
CA VAL A 100 -3.26 -7.20 -11.72
C VAL A 100 -2.72 -6.54 -12.97
N ARG A 101 -1.55 -5.92 -12.88
CA ARG A 101 -0.81 -5.39 -14.02
C ARG A 101 0.68 -5.67 -13.83
N GLU A 102 1.26 -6.38 -14.79
CA GLU A 102 2.69 -6.70 -14.80
C GLU A 102 3.52 -5.44 -15.06
N PRO A 103 4.83 -5.43 -14.66
CA PRO A 103 5.71 -4.32 -14.98
C PRO A 103 5.71 -4.00 -16.48
N ALA A 104 5.42 -2.75 -16.80
CA ALA A 104 5.37 -2.27 -18.17
C ALA A 104 5.78 -0.80 -18.23
N ARG A 105 6.37 -0.40 -19.37
CA ARG A 105 6.67 1.00 -19.64
C ARG A 105 5.38 1.78 -19.84
N MET A 106 5.36 2.97 -19.27
CA MET A 106 4.21 3.85 -19.34
C MET A 106 4.40 4.98 -20.36
N PRO A 107 3.29 5.44 -21.01
CA PRO A 107 3.38 6.55 -21.98
C PRO A 107 3.91 7.86 -21.38
N TYR A 108 3.72 8.05 -20.08
CA TYR A 108 4.19 9.24 -19.35
C TYR A 108 5.62 9.10 -18.82
N GLY A 109 6.28 7.99 -19.09
CA GLY A 109 7.64 7.68 -18.64
C GLY A 109 7.68 6.71 -17.47
N GLY A 110 8.82 6.04 -17.32
CA GLY A 110 9.01 5.06 -16.26
C GLY A 110 8.33 3.72 -16.48
N MET A 111 8.33 2.91 -15.46
CA MET A 111 7.66 1.60 -15.42
C MET A 111 6.70 1.54 -14.25
N ASP A 112 5.52 0.97 -14.50
CA ASP A 112 4.53 0.70 -13.46
C ASP A 112 4.16 -0.78 -13.42
N ALA A 113 3.83 -1.24 -12.23
CA ALA A 113 3.15 -2.50 -11.98
C ALA A 113 2.06 -2.25 -10.93
N VAL A 114 1.02 -3.07 -10.90
CA VAL A 114 -0.06 -2.94 -9.90
C VAL A 114 -0.29 -4.28 -9.24
N PHE A 115 -0.23 -4.31 -7.92
CA PHE A 115 -0.45 -5.52 -7.14
C PHE A 115 -1.58 -5.36 -6.11
N ASP A 116 -2.03 -6.49 -5.61
CA ASP A 116 -3.07 -6.61 -4.60
C ASP A 116 -2.42 -6.64 -3.21
N ASP A 117 -2.84 -5.73 -2.31
CA ASP A 117 -2.32 -5.70 -0.94
C ASP A 117 -2.96 -6.76 -0.02
N THR A 118 -3.85 -7.59 -0.53
CA THR A 118 -4.64 -8.59 0.20
C THR A 118 -5.57 -8.02 1.28
N CYS A 119 -5.64 -6.71 1.38
CA CYS A 119 -6.45 -5.98 2.36
C CYS A 119 -7.57 -5.15 1.72
N GLY A 120 -7.85 -5.40 0.44
CA GLY A 120 -8.91 -4.75 -0.32
C GLY A 120 -8.43 -3.65 -1.26
N ASN A 121 -7.13 -3.39 -1.38
CA ASN A 121 -6.59 -2.31 -2.18
C ASN A 121 -5.68 -2.82 -3.30
N LEU A 122 -5.61 -2.02 -4.36
CA LEU A 122 -4.56 -2.13 -5.37
C LEU A 122 -3.50 -1.07 -5.09
N VAL A 123 -2.25 -1.43 -5.27
CA VAL A 123 -1.09 -0.56 -5.01
C VAL A 123 -0.23 -0.50 -6.28
N ASN A 124 0.15 0.71 -6.67
CA ASN A 124 1.07 0.91 -7.78
C ASN A 124 2.52 0.81 -7.31
N LEU A 125 3.35 0.16 -8.12
CA LEU A 125 4.80 0.15 -7.96
C LEU A 125 5.37 0.93 -9.15
N HIS A 126 6.05 2.04 -8.88
CA HIS A 126 6.55 2.97 -9.89
C HIS A 126 8.07 3.07 -9.86
N GLN A 127 8.66 3.00 -11.03
CA GLN A 127 10.07 3.32 -11.29
C GLN A 127 10.14 4.47 -12.31
N ASP A 128 10.89 5.53 -11.98
CA ASP A 128 11.12 6.67 -12.89
C ASP A 128 11.87 6.27 -14.18
#